data_de0536e0c115a11ed021e5c9879f9a71
#
_entry.id   de0536e0c115a11ed021e5c9879f9a71
#
_cell.length_a   1.000
_cell.length_b   1.000
_cell.length_c   1.000
_cell.angle_alpha   90.00
_cell.angle_beta   90.00
_cell.angle_gamma   90.00
#
_symmetry.space_group_name_H-M   'P 1'
#
loop_
_entity.id
_entity.type
_entity.pdbx_description
1 polymer ?
#
loop_
_entity_poly.entity_id
_entity_poly.type
_entity_poly.pdbx_seq_one_letter_code
_entity_poly.pdbx_strand_id
1 'polypeptide(L)'
;MPAFIEAASPHVMNTYGRVPLALSHGQGCRVWDINGKSYIDALGGIAVNTLGHNHPKLVPALQDQQSKIIHSCNYYHVPGQEILAAKLVELSGMTNVFFCCTGLEANEAALKLARKFGHDKGIDRPEIVVYEKAFHGRSIATLSATGNPKVQAGFGPLVEGFIRVPQNDIEALKKATAGNKNVTAVFFETIQGEGGVNPMRIDYLQQVRKLCDENDWLLMIDEVQCGMGRTGKWFAHQWAGIVPDVMPLAKGLGSGIPIGAVVAGPKAANIFQPGNHGTTFGGNPLAMRAGIETIRIMEEEGLLAHAAKMGDYFRAALNKALAGNSGLKEIRGQGLMIGVELTKPCSELTVRCAEKGLLISVTADTVIRMVPPLIITAAEIDEIISILIPLVIQLLAEKA
;
A
#
# COMPACT_ATOMS: atom_id res chain seq x y z
N MET A 1 -13.41 8.84 -30.58
CA MET A 1 -12.64 8.50 -29.37
C MET A 1 -11.64 9.60 -28.93
N PRO A 2 -11.03 10.43 -29.80
CA PRO A 2 -10.16 11.55 -29.32
C PRO A 2 -10.89 12.56 -28.43
N ALA A 3 -12.16 12.84 -28.66
CA ALA A 3 -12.97 13.79 -27.87
C ALA A 3 -13.17 13.33 -26.38
N PHE A 4 -12.80 12.10 -26.03
CA PHE A 4 -12.95 11.57 -24.66
C PHE A 4 -11.90 12.14 -23.67
N ILE A 5 -10.79 12.72 -24.19
CA ILE A 5 -9.65 13.17 -23.39
C ILE A 5 -9.66 14.68 -23.16
N GLU A 6 -10.29 15.47 -24.06
CA GLU A 6 -10.20 16.93 -24.06
C GLU A 6 -11.16 17.64 -23.10
N ALA A 7 -12.20 16.97 -22.61
CA ALA A 7 -13.11 17.56 -21.64
C ALA A 7 -13.12 16.75 -20.34
N ALA A 8 -13.10 17.41 -19.18
CA ALA A 8 -13.53 16.79 -17.94
C ALA A 8 -14.89 16.12 -18.22
N SER A 9 -14.93 14.77 -18.11
CA SER A 9 -16.17 14.04 -18.42
C SER A 9 -17.31 14.57 -17.54
N PRO A 10 -18.42 15.05 -18.10
CA PRO A 10 -19.52 15.57 -17.29
C PRO A 10 -20.24 14.48 -16.49
N HIS A 11 -19.95 13.19 -16.79
CA HIS A 11 -20.57 12.03 -16.16
C HIS A 11 -19.72 11.40 -15.05
N VAL A 12 -18.45 11.80 -14.90
CA VAL A 12 -17.55 11.30 -13.86
C VAL A 12 -17.19 12.42 -12.91
N MET A 13 -17.45 12.24 -11.60
CA MET A 13 -17.12 13.24 -10.59
C MET A 13 -15.63 13.59 -10.68
N ASN A 14 -15.31 14.87 -10.65
CA ASN A 14 -13.93 15.37 -10.72
C ASN A 14 -13.23 15.27 -9.37
N THR A 15 -12.93 14.05 -8.93
CA THR A 15 -12.27 13.75 -7.66
C THR A 15 -10.75 13.58 -7.80
N TYR A 16 -10.23 13.57 -9.01
CA TYR A 16 -8.81 13.34 -9.31
C TYR A 16 -8.24 14.42 -10.24
N GLY A 17 -7.06 14.94 -9.92
CA GLY A 17 -6.22 15.68 -10.86
C GLY A 17 -5.59 14.72 -11.88
N ARG A 18 -6.29 14.48 -13.00
CA ARG A 18 -5.82 13.51 -14.01
C ARG A 18 -4.74 14.12 -14.90
N VAL A 19 -3.69 13.34 -15.14
CA VAL A 19 -2.78 13.58 -16.28
C VAL A 19 -3.62 13.38 -17.55
N PRO A 20 -3.51 14.23 -18.61
CA PRO A 20 -4.28 14.12 -19.84
C PRO A 20 -3.80 12.94 -20.72
N LEU A 21 -4.02 11.73 -20.20
CA LEU A 21 -3.55 10.47 -20.75
C LEU A 21 -4.65 9.40 -20.61
N ALA A 22 -4.95 8.68 -21.70
CA ALA A 22 -5.86 7.54 -21.67
C ALA A 22 -5.10 6.27 -22.06
N LEU A 23 -4.89 5.40 -21.10
CA LEU A 23 -4.23 4.11 -21.29
C LEU A 23 -5.17 3.11 -21.93
N SER A 24 -4.66 2.28 -22.84
CA SER A 24 -5.45 1.27 -23.59
C SER A 24 -5.07 -0.17 -23.21
N HIS A 25 -3.80 -0.48 -23.13
CA HIS A 25 -3.29 -1.82 -22.80
C HIS A 25 -1.90 -1.74 -22.15
N GLY A 26 -1.42 -2.87 -21.63
CA GLY A 26 -0.10 -2.97 -21.01
C GLY A 26 0.52 -4.35 -21.17
N GLN A 27 1.85 -4.42 -21.05
CA GLN A 27 2.65 -5.63 -21.08
C GLN A 27 3.88 -5.45 -20.18
N GLY A 28 4.07 -6.31 -19.20
CA GLY A 28 5.19 -6.19 -18.25
C GLY A 28 5.17 -4.85 -17.51
N CYS A 29 6.26 -4.11 -17.55
CA CYS A 29 6.37 -2.78 -16.94
C CYS A 29 5.98 -1.63 -17.89
N ARG A 30 5.34 -1.92 -19.04
CA ARG A 30 4.95 -0.90 -20.01
C ARG A 30 3.44 -0.84 -20.21
N VAL A 31 2.98 0.37 -20.51
CA VAL A 31 1.60 0.63 -20.92
C VAL A 31 1.59 1.50 -22.17
N TRP A 32 0.51 1.41 -22.93
CA TRP A 32 0.30 2.21 -24.14
C TRP A 32 -0.98 3.01 -24.01
N ASP A 33 -0.94 4.25 -24.52
CA ASP A 33 -2.13 5.05 -24.63
C ASP A 33 -2.97 4.68 -25.90
N ILE A 34 -4.11 5.31 -26.00
CA ILE A 34 -5.03 5.12 -27.16
C ILE A 34 -4.44 5.56 -28.50
N ASN A 35 -3.35 6.34 -28.50
CA ASN A 35 -2.65 6.81 -29.69
C ASN A 35 -1.44 5.92 -30.02
N GLY A 36 -1.19 4.87 -29.24
CA GLY A 36 -0.10 3.93 -29.44
C GLY A 36 1.25 4.37 -28.86
N LYS A 37 1.31 5.48 -28.14
CA LYS A 37 2.53 5.90 -27.44
C LYS A 37 2.76 5.00 -26.23
N SER A 38 3.99 4.51 -26.06
CA SER A 38 4.38 3.68 -24.92
C SER A 38 4.92 4.51 -23.75
N TYR A 39 4.69 3.98 -22.55
CA TYR A 39 5.16 4.54 -21.28
C TYR A 39 5.75 3.44 -20.43
N ILE A 40 6.87 3.71 -19.76
CA ILE A 40 7.33 2.84 -18.67
C ILE A 40 6.55 3.18 -17.39
N ASP A 41 5.95 2.17 -16.79
CA ASP A 41 5.10 2.32 -15.60
C ASP A 41 5.90 2.15 -14.32
N ALA A 42 6.50 3.25 -13.82
CA ALA A 42 7.17 3.26 -12.53
C ALA A 42 6.20 3.47 -11.34
N LEU A 43 4.87 3.47 -11.60
CA LEU A 43 3.83 3.62 -10.57
C LEU A 43 3.11 2.30 -10.27
N GLY A 44 3.01 1.38 -11.24
CA GLY A 44 2.39 0.07 -11.06
C GLY A 44 0.95 0.12 -10.54
N GLY A 45 0.15 1.12 -10.97
CA GLY A 45 -1.20 1.33 -10.43
C GLY A 45 -1.22 1.72 -8.94
N ILE A 46 -0.19 2.38 -8.44
CA ILE A 46 0.10 2.68 -7.02
C ILE A 46 0.37 1.37 -6.25
N ALA A 47 1.43 0.66 -6.66
CA ALA A 47 1.88 -0.61 -6.08
C ALA A 47 0.84 -1.76 -6.18
N VAL A 48 -0.06 -1.71 -7.15
CA VAL A 48 -1.10 -2.74 -7.36
C VAL A 48 -0.61 -3.85 -8.30
N ASN A 49 0.00 -3.46 -9.43
CA ASN A 49 0.38 -4.39 -10.50
C ASN A 49 1.71 -5.09 -10.18
N THR A 50 1.69 -5.96 -9.17
CA THR A 50 2.89 -6.66 -8.66
C THR A 50 3.61 -7.44 -9.76
N LEU A 51 2.86 -8.17 -10.59
CA LEU A 51 3.37 -8.99 -11.68
C LEU A 51 3.47 -8.24 -13.02
N GLY A 52 3.27 -6.90 -12.99
CA GLY A 52 3.15 -6.11 -14.21
C GLY A 52 1.83 -6.32 -14.94
N HIS A 53 1.74 -5.73 -16.14
CA HIS A 53 0.56 -5.78 -16.97
C HIS A 53 0.55 -7.06 -17.81
N ASN A 54 -0.65 -7.66 -18.01
CA ASN A 54 -0.89 -8.81 -18.89
C ASN A 54 0.10 -9.97 -18.67
N HIS A 55 0.27 -10.38 -17.40
CA HIS A 55 1.22 -11.45 -17.06
C HIS A 55 0.78 -12.81 -17.68
N PRO A 56 1.68 -13.54 -18.38
CA PRO A 56 1.31 -14.70 -19.19
C PRO A 56 0.81 -15.91 -18.40
N LYS A 57 1.06 -15.99 -17.10
CA LYS A 57 0.52 -17.02 -16.20
C LYS A 57 -0.75 -16.56 -15.49
N LEU A 58 -0.85 -15.27 -15.10
CA LEU A 58 -1.99 -14.77 -14.37
C LEU A 58 -3.24 -14.67 -15.24
N VAL A 59 -3.13 -14.10 -16.44
CA VAL A 59 -4.29 -13.85 -17.31
C VAL A 59 -5.03 -15.15 -17.67
N PRO A 60 -4.37 -16.24 -18.13
CA PRO A 60 -5.07 -17.50 -18.38
C PRO A 60 -5.74 -18.10 -17.14
N ALA A 61 -5.13 -17.96 -15.96
CA ALA A 61 -5.73 -18.44 -14.71
C ALA A 61 -7.02 -17.68 -14.33
N LEU A 62 -7.05 -16.38 -14.59
CA LEU A 62 -8.25 -15.56 -14.41
C LEU A 62 -9.33 -15.92 -15.43
N GLN A 63 -8.97 -16.11 -16.70
CA GLN A 63 -9.89 -16.55 -17.76
C GLN A 63 -10.51 -17.93 -17.44
N ASP A 64 -9.71 -18.88 -16.95
CA ASP A 64 -10.20 -20.17 -16.48
C ASP A 64 -11.21 -20.00 -15.34
N GLN A 65 -10.92 -19.17 -14.34
CA GLN A 65 -11.83 -18.93 -13.24
C GLN A 65 -13.12 -18.21 -13.68
N GLN A 66 -13.02 -17.25 -14.59
CA GLN A 66 -14.19 -16.54 -15.15
C GLN A 66 -15.15 -17.50 -15.87
N SER A 67 -14.63 -18.54 -16.55
CA SER A 67 -15.45 -19.53 -17.23
C SER A 67 -16.22 -20.47 -16.28
N LYS A 68 -15.89 -20.48 -15.00
CA LYS A 68 -16.50 -21.34 -13.97
C LYS A 68 -17.50 -20.54 -13.11
N ILE A 69 -16.98 -19.69 -12.23
CA ILE A 69 -17.78 -18.85 -11.33
C ILE A 69 -16.97 -17.61 -10.96
N ILE A 70 -17.56 -16.43 -11.20
CA ILE A 70 -16.93 -15.14 -10.87
C ILE A 70 -17.17 -14.77 -9.41
N HIS A 71 -18.42 -14.89 -8.96
CA HIS A 71 -18.85 -14.50 -7.63
C HIS A 71 -19.75 -15.56 -7.00
N SER A 72 -19.60 -15.74 -5.68
CA SER A 72 -20.51 -16.47 -4.81
C SER A 72 -20.57 -15.73 -3.47
N CYS A 73 -21.72 -15.76 -2.78
CA CYS A 73 -21.84 -15.15 -1.46
C CYS A 73 -21.18 -16.01 -0.38
N ASN A 74 -20.82 -15.37 0.74
CA ASN A 74 -20.18 -16.02 1.89
C ASN A 74 -21.15 -16.88 2.75
N TYR A 75 -22.35 -17.17 2.26
CA TYR A 75 -23.22 -18.20 2.84
C TYR A 75 -22.79 -19.63 2.44
N TYR A 76 -21.94 -19.74 1.43
CA TYR A 76 -21.39 -21.00 0.95
C TYR A 76 -19.87 -20.99 1.08
N HIS A 77 -19.29 -22.18 1.22
CA HIS A 77 -17.84 -22.33 1.20
C HIS A 77 -17.27 -21.98 -0.19
N VAL A 78 -16.24 -21.18 -0.22
CA VAL A 78 -15.47 -20.86 -1.42
C VAL A 78 -14.08 -21.49 -1.26
N PRO A 79 -13.78 -22.60 -1.95
CA PRO A 79 -12.52 -23.34 -1.75
C PRO A 79 -11.26 -22.48 -1.87
N GLY A 80 -11.28 -21.48 -2.76
CA GLY A 80 -10.17 -20.54 -2.91
C GLY A 80 -9.87 -19.71 -1.66
N GLN A 81 -10.86 -19.46 -0.80
CA GLN A 81 -10.62 -18.75 0.47
C GLN A 81 -9.71 -19.56 1.39
N GLU A 82 -9.99 -20.85 1.56
CA GLU A 82 -9.17 -21.73 2.41
C GLU A 82 -7.74 -21.84 1.88
N ILE A 83 -7.58 -22.00 0.57
CA ILE A 83 -6.26 -22.12 -0.08
C ILE A 83 -5.45 -20.83 0.13
N LEU A 84 -6.05 -19.67 -0.16
CA LEU A 84 -5.35 -18.39 -0.02
C LEU A 84 -5.09 -18.04 1.46
N ALA A 85 -6.06 -18.31 2.34
CA ALA A 85 -5.90 -18.09 3.77
C ALA A 85 -4.77 -18.94 4.36
N ALA A 86 -4.73 -20.25 4.05
CA ALA A 86 -3.67 -21.13 4.50
C ALA A 86 -2.28 -20.62 4.04
N LYS A 87 -2.20 -20.13 2.79
CA LYS A 87 -0.94 -19.58 2.28
C LYS A 87 -0.54 -18.27 2.97
N LEU A 88 -1.48 -17.35 3.21
CA LEU A 88 -1.19 -16.11 3.94
C LEU A 88 -0.79 -16.37 5.39
N VAL A 89 -1.41 -17.34 6.05
CA VAL A 89 -1.05 -17.79 7.39
C VAL A 89 0.37 -18.38 7.41
N GLU A 90 0.70 -19.25 6.46
CA GLU A 90 2.06 -19.80 6.30
C GLU A 90 3.12 -18.71 6.16
N LEU A 91 2.88 -17.73 5.27
CA LEU A 91 3.85 -16.67 4.95
C LEU A 91 4.01 -15.64 6.08
N SER A 92 2.96 -15.41 6.86
CA SER A 92 2.93 -14.41 7.93
C SER A 92 3.26 -14.97 9.32
N GLY A 93 3.05 -16.28 9.54
CA GLY A 93 3.11 -16.89 10.87
C GLY A 93 1.93 -16.51 11.76
N MET A 94 0.82 -15.99 11.17
CA MET A 94 -0.39 -15.59 11.88
C MET A 94 -1.43 -16.74 11.91
N THR A 95 -2.70 -16.48 12.20
CA THR A 95 -3.67 -17.54 12.55
C THR A 95 -4.79 -17.75 11.54
N ASN A 96 -5.48 -16.67 11.13
CA ASN A 96 -6.61 -16.75 10.20
C ASN A 96 -6.79 -15.46 9.39
N VAL A 97 -7.71 -15.49 8.43
CA VAL A 97 -7.88 -14.40 7.46
C VAL A 97 -9.36 -14.07 7.26
N PHE A 98 -9.69 -12.79 7.26
CA PHE A 98 -10.93 -12.25 6.71
C PHE A 98 -10.66 -11.62 5.36
N PHE A 99 -11.47 -11.97 4.33
CA PHE A 99 -11.32 -11.40 2.98
C PHE A 99 -12.35 -10.31 2.70
N CYS A 100 -11.91 -9.26 2.00
CA CYS A 100 -12.72 -8.13 1.52
C CYS A 100 -12.26 -7.72 0.11
N CYS A 101 -12.67 -6.55 -0.39
CA CYS A 101 -12.36 -6.15 -1.76
C CYS A 101 -11.26 -5.09 -1.89
N THR A 102 -10.98 -4.36 -0.83
CA THR A 102 -10.08 -3.20 -0.87
C THR A 102 -9.27 -3.05 0.40
N GLY A 103 -8.16 -2.30 0.33
CA GLY A 103 -7.40 -1.92 1.53
C GLY A 103 -8.20 -1.06 2.50
N LEU A 104 -9.13 -0.26 1.98
CA LEU A 104 -10.05 0.51 2.82
C LEU A 104 -10.92 -0.39 3.68
N GLU A 105 -11.56 -1.43 3.10
CA GLU A 105 -12.37 -2.40 3.84
C GLU A 105 -11.50 -3.22 4.81
N ALA A 106 -10.28 -3.57 4.42
CA ALA A 106 -9.35 -4.25 5.31
C ALA A 106 -8.98 -3.38 6.53
N ASN A 107 -8.73 -2.10 6.33
CA ASN A 107 -8.45 -1.16 7.41
C ASN A 107 -9.67 -0.89 8.28
N GLU A 108 -10.88 -0.80 7.71
CA GLU A 108 -12.15 -0.74 8.49
C GLU A 108 -12.31 -1.98 9.38
N ALA A 109 -12.04 -3.17 8.85
CA ALA A 109 -12.11 -4.40 9.64
C ALA A 109 -11.07 -4.40 10.78
N ALA A 110 -9.82 -3.92 10.52
CA ALA A 110 -8.80 -3.78 11.54
C ALA A 110 -9.21 -2.81 12.66
N LEU A 111 -9.77 -1.65 12.32
CA LEU A 111 -10.29 -0.68 13.29
C LEU A 111 -11.44 -1.28 14.13
N LYS A 112 -12.34 -2.05 13.49
CA LYS A 112 -13.42 -2.76 14.19
C LYS A 112 -12.89 -3.85 15.11
N LEU A 113 -11.86 -4.61 14.70
CA LEU A 113 -11.17 -5.58 15.56
C LEU A 113 -10.62 -4.90 16.83
N ALA A 114 -9.92 -3.78 16.68
CA ALA A 114 -9.35 -3.06 17.81
C ALA A 114 -10.41 -2.53 18.78
N ARG A 115 -11.52 -2.00 18.25
CA ARG A 115 -12.64 -1.53 19.08
C ARG A 115 -13.32 -2.68 19.82
N LYS A 116 -13.62 -3.77 19.09
CA LYS A 116 -14.25 -4.94 19.72
C LYS A 116 -13.34 -5.58 20.76
N PHE A 117 -12.04 -5.68 20.49
CA PHE A 117 -11.05 -6.12 21.47
C PHE A 117 -11.10 -5.32 22.76
N GLY A 118 -11.21 -4.00 22.66
CA GLY A 118 -11.37 -3.11 23.82
C GLY A 118 -12.68 -3.37 24.57
N HIS A 119 -13.81 -3.45 23.87
CA HIS A 119 -15.10 -3.74 24.50
C HIS A 119 -15.12 -5.12 25.17
N ASP A 120 -14.52 -6.15 24.56
CA ASP A 120 -14.41 -7.48 25.15
C ASP A 120 -13.56 -7.48 26.45
N LYS A 121 -12.71 -6.45 26.64
CA LYS A 121 -11.95 -6.16 27.86
C LYS A 121 -12.66 -5.21 28.83
N GLY A 122 -13.91 -4.82 28.55
CA GLY A 122 -14.69 -3.90 29.39
C GLY A 122 -14.31 -2.42 29.23
N ILE A 123 -13.64 -2.04 28.15
CA ILE A 123 -13.29 -0.64 27.85
C ILE A 123 -14.44 0.00 27.06
N ASP A 124 -15.16 0.94 27.64
CA ASP A 124 -16.33 1.57 27.01
C ASP A 124 -15.98 2.48 25.83
N ARG A 125 -14.81 3.11 25.86
CA ARG A 125 -14.33 4.03 24.83
C ARG A 125 -12.94 3.62 24.32
N PRO A 126 -12.83 2.54 23.53
CA PRO A 126 -11.55 2.07 23.03
C PRO A 126 -10.86 3.12 22.17
N GLU A 127 -9.57 3.35 22.41
CA GLU A 127 -8.75 4.28 21.66
C GLU A 127 -7.62 3.56 20.92
N ILE A 128 -7.32 4.05 19.72
CA ILE A 128 -6.29 3.51 18.83
C ILE A 128 -5.24 4.58 18.59
N VAL A 129 -3.98 4.25 18.84
CA VAL A 129 -2.88 5.14 18.46
C VAL A 129 -2.65 5.05 16.95
N VAL A 130 -2.59 6.20 16.29
CA VAL A 130 -2.31 6.36 14.84
C VAL A 130 -1.22 7.41 14.65
N TYR A 131 -0.67 7.49 13.44
CA TYR A 131 0.51 8.32 13.19
C TYR A 131 0.21 9.52 12.30
N GLU A 132 0.95 10.60 12.53
CA GLU A 132 1.01 11.73 11.61
C GLU A 132 1.43 11.26 10.21
N LYS A 133 0.87 11.87 9.17
CA LYS A 133 1.12 11.54 7.75
C LYS A 133 0.72 10.12 7.31
N ALA A 134 0.15 9.29 8.20
CA ALA A 134 -0.36 7.98 7.81
C ALA A 134 -1.54 8.10 6.83
N PHE A 135 -1.73 7.07 6.00
CA PHE A 135 -2.87 6.93 5.10
C PHE A 135 -3.48 5.54 5.23
N HIS A 136 -4.73 5.46 5.70
CA HIS A 136 -5.43 4.19 5.91
C HIS A 136 -6.71 4.05 5.08
N GLY A 137 -7.13 5.06 4.33
CA GLY A 137 -8.32 5.02 3.47
C GLY A 137 -9.13 6.31 3.46
N ARG A 138 -10.30 6.24 2.81
CA ARG A 138 -11.19 7.38 2.56
C ARG A 138 -12.62 7.19 3.09
N SER A 139 -12.95 6.08 3.77
CA SER A 139 -14.17 5.98 4.58
C SER A 139 -14.08 6.87 5.80
N ILE A 140 -15.20 7.20 6.44
CA ILE A 140 -15.18 8.14 7.57
C ILE A 140 -14.25 7.65 8.69
N ALA A 141 -14.24 6.35 9.05
CA ALA A 141 -13.37 5.87 10.11
C ALA A 141 -11.89 5.79 9.67
N THR A 142 -11.58 5.25 8.50
CA THR A 142 -10.19 5.22 8.02
C THR A 142 -9.65 6.62 7.69
N LEU A 143 -10.52 7.54 7.26
CA LEU A 143 -10.19 8.95 7.08
C LEU A 143 -9.83 9.61 8.42
N SER A 144 -10.56 9.27 9.50
CA SER A 144 -10.27 9.77 10.84
C SER A 144 -8.94 9.24 11.37
N ALA A 145 -8.58 7.99 11.06
CA ALA A 145 -7.28 7.40 11.37
C ALA A 145 -6.13 8.00 10.53
N THR A 146 -6.41 8.44 9.30
CA THR A 146 -5.43 9.03 8.38
C THR A 146 -4.85 10.32 8.94
N GLY A 147 -3.51 10.46 8.93
CA GLY A 147 -2.76 11.58 9.52
C GLY A 147 -2.56 12.78 8.59
N ASN A 148 -3.50 13.08 7.69
CA ASN A 148 -3.41 14.17 6.72
C ASN A 148 -4.63 15.10 6.82
N PRO A 149 -4.49 16.29 7.44
CA PRO A 149 -5.59 17.24 7.58
C PRO A 149 -6.19 17.73 6.25
N LYS A 150 -5.40 17.78 5.17
CA LYS A 150 -5.91 18.22 3.85
C LYS A 150 -7.02 17.29 3.33
N VAL A 151 -6.90 15.97 3.58
CA VAL A 151 -7.91 15.00 3.11
C VAL A 151 -9.11 14.85 4.05
N GLN A 152 -9.00 15.35 5.29
CA GLN A 152 -10.06 15.35 6.30
C GLN A 152 -10.96 16.59 6.18
N ALA A 153 -10.44 17.66 5.56
CA ALA A 153 -11.14 18.94 5.47
C ALA A 153 -12.51 18.79 4.80
N GLY A 154 -13.57 19.29 5.46
CA GLY A 154 -14.94 19.25 4.96
C GLY A 154 -15.71 17.96 5.27
N PHE A 155 -15.11 16.96 5.93
CA PHE A 155 -15.74 15.68 6.25
C PHE A 155 -16.00 15.45 7.75
N GLY A 156 -15.87 16.51 8.56
CA GLY A 156 -16.22 16.44 9.99
C GLY A 156 -17.73 16.31 10.26
N PRO A 157 -18.14 15.85 11.46
CA PRO A 157 -17.27 15.45 12.57
C PRO A 157 -16.55 14.12 12.27
N LEU A 158 -15.26 14.06 12.62
CA LEU A 158 -14.48 12.84 12.49
C LEU A 158 -14.86 11.83 13.58
N VAL A 159 -14.59 10.55 13.32
CA VAL A 159 -14.79 9.50 14.33
C VAL A 159 -13.79 9.68 15.47
N GLU A 160 -14.28 9.67 16.70
CA GLU A 160 -13.47 9.73 17.92
C GLU A 160 -12.72 8.43 18.22
N GLY A 161 -11.78 8.49 19.17
CA GLY A 161 -11.02 7.35 19.65
C GLY A 161 -9.69 7.14 18.92
N PHE A 162 -9.11 8.21 18.36
CA PHE A 162 -7.78 8.17 17.76
C PHE A 162 -6.82 9.13 18.50
N ILE A 163 -5.68 8.57 18.94
CA ILE A 163 -4.56 9.31 19.53
C ILE A 163 -3.48 9.42 18.46
N ARG A 164 -3.08 10.64 18.07
CA ARG A 164 -2.12 10.85 16.99
C ARG A 164 -0.74 11.20 17.54
N VAL A 165 0.29 10.48 17.04
CA VAL A 165 1.68 10.64 17.48
C VAL A 165 2.63 10.78 16.27
N PRO A 166 3.80 11.41 16.44
CA PRO A 166 4.82 11.45 15.41
C PRO A 166 5.46 10.09 15.19
N GLN A 167 5.96 9.85 13.97
CA GLN A 167 6.67 8.64 13.59
C GLN A 167 8.10 8.63 14.17
N ASN A 168 8.61 7.45 14.53
CA ASN A 168 9.97 7.23 15.02
C ASN A 168 10.31 7.96 16.35
N ASP A 169 9.30 8.29 17.14
CA ASP A 169 9.44 8.90 18.47
C ASP A 169 8.71 8.06 19.54
N ILE A 170 9.46 7.15 20.18
CA ILE A 170 8.88 6.25 21.19
C ILE A 170 8.48 6.99 22.47
N GLU A 171 9.17 8.07 22.80
CA GLU A 171 8.87 8.83 24.01
C GLU A 171 7.57 9.66 23.81
N ALA A 172 7.34 10.19 22.61
CA ALA A 172 6.06 10.81 22.28
C ALA A 172 4.90 9.79 22.37
N LEU A 173 5.10 8.56 21.88
CA LEU A 173 4.10 7.50 21.99
C LEU A 173 3.82 7.16 23.46
N LYS A 174 4.85 6.89 24.28
CA LYS A 174 4.68 6.62 25.71
C LYS A 174 4.00 7.76 26.44
N LYS A 175 4.38 9.00 26.16
CA LYS A 175 3.77 10.19 26.76
C LYS A 175 2.29 10.34 26.42
N ALA A 176 1.94 10.11 25.13
CA ALA A 176 0.55 10.23 24.65
C ALA A 176 -0.38 9.15 25.25
N THR A 177 0.18 8.01 25.67
CA THR A 177 -0.57 6.88 26.22
C THR A 177 -0.41 6.72 27.74
N ALA A 178 0.40 7.56 28.40
CA ALA A 178 0.68 7.45 29.83
C ALA A 178 -0.59 7.54 30.68
N GLY A 179 -0.86 6.48 31.46
CA GLY A 179 -2.02 6.40 32.34
C GLY A 179 -3.39 6.24 31.63
N ASN A 180 -3.39 6.19 30.32
CA ASN A 180 -4.61 6.04 29.52
C ASN A 180 -5.00 4.55 29.39
N LYS A 181 -6.04 4.14 30.12
CA LYS A 181 -6.54 2.76 30.16
C LYS A 181 -7.45 2.40 28.95
N ASN A 182 -7.77 3.38 28.11
CA ASN A 182 -8.64 3.17 26.95
C ASN A 182 -7.87 2.71 25.70
N VAL A 183 -6.54 2.80 25.70
CA VAL A 183 -5.73 2.39 24.56
C VAL A 183 -5.84 0.88 24.34
N THR A 184 -6.23 0.48 23.13
CA THR A 184 -6.45 -0.93 22.76
C THR A 184 -5.53 -1.40 21.63
N ALA A 185 -5.00 -0.47 20.83
CA ALA A 185 -4.17 -0.81 19.68
C ALA A 185 -3.22 0.34 19.29
N VAL A 186 -2.16 -0.02 18.59
CA VAL A 186 -1.30 0.90 17.82
C VAL A 186 -1.39 0.49 16.35
N PHE A 187 -1.71 1.44 15.45
CA PHE A 187 -1.95 1.19 14.04
C PHE A 187 -1.12 2.10 13.13
N PHE A 188 -0.34 1.50 12.22
CA PHE A 188 0.58 2.24 11.34
C PHE A 188 0.97 1.46 10.06
N GLU A 189 1.58 2.18 9.11
CA GLU A 189 2.31 1.63 7.97
C GLU A 189 3.81 1.52 8.34
N THR A 190 4.49 0.41 8.07
CA THR A 190 5.96 0.31 8.26
C THR A 190 6.74 1.26 7.37
N ILE A 191 6.17 1.58 6.20
CA ILE A 191 6.63 2.64 5.31
C ILE A 191 5.40 3.43 4.88
N GLN A 192 5.28 4.66 5.33
CA GLN A 192 4.16 5.52 4.94
C GLN A 192 4.24 5.84 3.45
N GLY A 193 3.27 5.35 2.67
CA GLY A 193 3.27 5.53 1.22
C GLY A 193 2.88 6.95 0.80
N GLU A 194 1.66 7.34 1.11
CA GLU A 194 1.10 8.67 0.77
C GLU A 194 1.76 9.80 1.57
N GLY A 195 2.26 9.49 2.75
CA GLY A 195 2.98 10.45 3.61
C GLY A 195 4.37 10.85 3.10
N GLY A 196 4.87 10.25 2.01
CA GLY A 196 6.15 10.61 1.40
C GLY A 196 7.21 9.50 1.40
N VAL A 197 6.81 8.25 1.35
CA VAL A 197 7.70 7.07 1.42
C VAL A 197 8.61 7.15 2.65
N ASN A 198 8.01 7.23 3.84
CA ASN A 198 8.74 7.40 5.10
C ASN A 198 8.90 6.06 5.82
N PRO A 199 10.07 5.42 5.81
CA PRO A 199 10.32 4.20 6.56
C PRO A 199 10.36 4.45 8.07
N MET A 200 9.76 3.53 8.84
CA MET A 200 10.01 3.45 10.26
C MET A 200 11.34 2.74 10.53
N ARG A 201 12.05 3.20 11.56
CA ARG A 201 13.29 2.54 12.00
C ARG A 201 12.99 1.16 12.60
N ILE A 202 13.87 0.20 12.35
CA ILE A 202 13.74 -1.17 12.85
C ILE A 202 13.68 -1.21 14.39
N ASP A 203 14.57 -0.48 15.05
CA ASP A 203 14.60 -0.38 16.52
C ASP A 203 13.31 0.20 17.08
N TYR A 204 12.70 1.19 16.39
CA TYR A 204 11.43 1.76 16.77
C TYR A 204 10.29 0.74 16.66
N LEU A 205 10.21 0.00 15.54
CA LEU A 205 9.20 -1.06 15.34
C LEU A 205 9.27 -2.13 16.43
N GLN A 206 10.50 -2.54 16.83
CA GLN A 206 10.71 -3.49 17.92
C GLN A 206 10.27 -2.93 19.28
N GLN A 207 10.53 -1.64 19.54
CA GLN A 207 10.09 -0.97 20.76
C GLN A 207 8.55 -0.84 20.82
N VAL A 208 7.89 -0.55 19.70
CA VAL A 208 6.42 -0.50 19.63
C VAL A 208 5.82 -1.88 19.87
N ARG A 209 6.39 -2.96 19.27
CA ARG A 209 5.93 -4.34 19.56
C ARG A 209 6.02 -4.64 21.04
N LYS A 210 7.17 -4.37 21.66
CA LYS A 210 7.37 -4.57 23.09
C LYS A 210 6.36 -3.78 23.94
N LEU A 211 6.13 -2.52 23.60
CA LEU A 211 5.17 -1.67 24.32
C LEU A 211 3.73 -2.22 24.21
N CYS A 212 3.34 -2.73 23.03
CA CYS A 212 2.05 -3.38 22.85
C CYS A 212 1.92 -4.66 23.68
N ASP A 213 2.99 -5.47 23.78
CA ASP A 213 2.99 -6.69 24.59
C ASP A 213 2.86 -6.37 26.10
N GLU A 214 3.61 -5.38 26.59
CA GLU A 214 3.63 -4.95 28.00
C GLU A 214 2.27 -4.38 28.46
N ASN A 215 1.51 -3.78 27.54
CA ASN A 215 0.23 -3.12 27.86
C ASN A 215 -0.99 -3.90 27.37
N ASP A 216 -0.79 -5.08 26.80
CA ASP A 216 -1.85 -5.91 26.21
C ASP A 216 -2.67 -5.15 25.15
N TRP A 217 -2.00 -4.39 24.29
CA TRP A 217 -2.56 -3.74 23.10
C TRP A 217 -2.38 -4.61 21.86
N LEU A 218 -3.23 -4.43 20.85
CA LEU A 218 -3.01 -4.99 19.53
C LEU A 218 -1.95 -4.16 18.77
N LEU A 219 -0.95 -4.82 18.23
CA LEU A 219 -0.09 -4.23 17.21
C LEU A 219 -0.74 -4.47 15.84
N MET A 220 -1.16 -3.41 15.18
CA MET A 220 -1.78 -3.46 13.85
C MET A 220 -0.85 -2.80 12.84
N ILE A 221 -0.50 -3.52 11.78
CA ILE A 221 0.42 -3.04 10.75
C ILE A 221 -0.26 -3.07 9.39
N ASP A 222 -0.49 -1.88 8.82
CA ASP A 222 -1.04 -1.70 7.47
C ASP A 222 0.02 -2.07 6.42
N GLU A 223 -0.10 -3.24 5.84
CA GLU A 223 0.75 -3.75 4.77
C GLU A 223 0.10 -3.62 3.38
N VAL A 224 -0.94 -2.79 3.25
CA VAL A 224 -1.66 -2.59 1.99
C VAL A 224 -0.75 -2.10 0.87
N GLN A 225 0.23 -1.23 1.16
CA GLN A 225 1.16 -0.74 0.14
C GLN A 225 2.55 -1.36 0.24
N CYS A 226 3.06 -1.64 1.43
CA CYS A 226 4.41 -2.14 1.65
C CYS A 226 4.53 -3.66 1.72
N GLY A 227 3.40 -4.38 1.80
CA GLY A 227 3.36 -5.84 1.77
C GLY A 227 3.53 -6.46 0.39
N MET A 228 3.28 -7.75 0.32
CA MET A 228 3.26 -8.54 -0.92
C MET A 228 4.55 -8.39 -1.77
N GLY A 229 5.70 -8.57 -1.12
CA GLY A 229 7.00 -8.58 -1.81
C GLY A 229 7.60 -7.21 -2.12
N ARG A 230 6.85 -6.12 -1.93
CA ARG A 230 7.24 -4.75 -2.31
C ARG A 230 8.61 -4.33 -1.76
N THR A 231 8.91 -4.72 -0.52
CA THR A 231 10.16 -4.36 0.16
C THR A 231 11.26 -5.41 0.05
N GLY A 232 11.00 -6.53 -0.66
CA GLY A 232 11.94 -7.65 -0.78
C GLY A 232 11.73 -8.78 0.25
N LYS A 233 10.72 -8.66 1.10
CA LYS A 233 10.16 -9.74 1.94
C LYS A 233 8.65 -9.81 1.70
N TRP A 234 8.00 -10.90 2.09
CA TRP A 234 6.55 -11.03 1.93
C TRP A 234 5.83 -9.85 2.56
N PHE A 235 6.22 -9.48 3.78
CA PHE A 235 5.66 -8.36 4.52
C PHE A 235 6.80 -7.49 5.07
N ALA A 236 6.59 -6.18 5.08
CA ALA A 236 7.65 -5.24 5.45
C ALA A 236 8.03 -5.32 6.94
N HIS A 237 7.09 -5.68 7.84
CA HIS A 237 7.37 -5.90 9.26
C HIS A 237 8.41 -7.00 9.52
N GLN A 238 8.57 -7.94 8.57
CA GLN A 238 9.54 -9.04 8.69
C GLN A 238 11.01 -8.53 8.70
N TRP A 239 11.27 -7.30 8.24
CA TRP A 239 12.60 -6.69 8.35
C TRP A 239 12.96 -6.37 9.80
N ALA A 240 11.97 -6.06 10.63
CA ALA A 240 12.17 -5.81 12.06
C ALA A 240 12.15 -7.11 12.93
N GLY A 241 11.84 -8.26 12.31
CA GLY A 241 11.72 -9.53 13.03
C GLY A 241 10.54 -9.57 14.01
N ILE A 242 9.50 -8.78 13.76
CA ILE A 242 8.27 -8.73 14.58
C ILE A 242 7.11 -9.35 13.83
N VAL A 243 6.07 -9.78 14.57
CA VAL A 243 4.79 -10.25 14.02
C VAL A 243 3.68 -9.36 14.58
N PRO A 244 2.82 -8.76 13.74
CA PRO A 244 1.66 -8.00 14.21
C PRO A 244 0.54 -8.92 14.71
N ASP A 245 -0.39 -8.34 15.48
CA ASP A 245 -1.63 -9.02 15.87
C ASP A 245 -2.71 -8.90 14.80
N VAL A 246 -2.66 -7.84 13.98
CA VAL A 246 -3.59 -7.60 12.86
C VAL A 246 -2.82 -6.98 11.69
N MET A 247 -3.00 -7.54 10.49
CA MET A 247 -2.30 -7.11 9.27
C MET A 247 -3.28 -6.96 8.10
N PRO A 248 -3.72 -5.75 7.78
CA PRO A 248 -4.44 -5.45 6.55
C PRO A 248 -3.56 -5.60 5.31
N LEU A 249 -4.12 -6.20 4.24
CA LEU A 249 -3.51 -6.43 2.94
C LEU A 249 -4.46 -6.01 1.82
N ALA A 250 -3.93 -5.60 0.67
CA ALA A 250 -4.65 -5.39 -0.58
C ALA A 250 -3.67 -5.23 -1.75
N LYS A 251 -3.97 -4.34 -2.70
CA LYS A 251 -3.10 -3.91 -3.81
C LYS A 251 -2.36 -5.09 -4.46
N GLY A 252 -1.07 -5.24 -4.12
CA GLY A 252 -0.19 -6.27 -4.66
C GLY A 252 -0.68 -7.70 -4.46
N LEU A 253 -1.59 -7.96 -3.53
CA LEU A 253 -2.17 -9.29 -3.30
C LEU A 253 -2.92 -9.83 -4.53
N GLY A 254 -3.59 -8.96 -5.30
CA GLY A 254 -4.39 -9.37 -6.46
C GLY A 254 -3.77 -9.03 -7.83
N SER A 255 -2.62 -8.36 -7.84
CA SER A 255 -1.92 -7.93 -9.06
C SER A 255 -2.84 -7.32 -10.14
N GLY A 256 -3.75 -6.42 -9.71
CA GLY A 256 -4.71 -5.72 -10.58
C GLY A 256 -6.17 -6.06 -10.29
N ILE A 257 -6.47 -7.23 -9.74
CA ILE A 257 -7.83 -7.59 -9.32
C ILE A 257 -8.13 -7.01 -7.93
N PRO A 258 -9.30 -6.35 -7.74
CA PRO A 258 -9.71 -5.86 -6.43
C PRO A 258 -9.82 -6.99 -5.41
N ILE A 259 -9.00 -6.92 -4.37
CA ILE A 259 -8.94 -7.85 -3.25
C ILE A 259 -8.39 -7.11 -2.04
N GLY A 260 -8.89 -7.45 -0.87
CA GLY A 260 -8.33 -7.09 0.42
C GLY A 260 -8.40 -8.28 1.38
N ALA A 261 -7.58 -8.25 2.40
CA ALA A 261 -7.58 -9.24 3.46
C ALA A 261 -7.17 -8.60 4.79
N VAL A 262 -7.64 -9.16 5.89
CA VAL A 262 -7.09 -8.92 7.22
C VAL A 262 -6.59 -10.25 7.75
N VAL A 263 -5.29 -10.34 7.97
CA VAL A 263 -4.68 -11.50 8.62
C VAL A 263 -4.61 -11.20 10.13
N ALA A 264 -5.14 -12.10 10.93
CA ALA A 264 -5.18 -11.98 12.40
C ALA A 264 -4.24 -12.98 13.05
N GLY A 265 -3.44 -12.52 14.00
CA GLY A 265 -2.63 -13.35 14.89
C GLY A 265 -3.45 -13.95 16.02
N PRO A 266 -2.85 -14.82 16.88
CA PRO A 266 -3.56 -15.54 17.94
C PRO A 266 -4.40 -14.63 18.85
N LYS A 267 -3.92 -13.43 19.15
CA LYS A 267 -4.57 -12.44 20.00
C LYS A 267 -5.86 -11.86 19.39
N ALA A 268 -5.94 -11.82 18.06
CA ALA A 268 -7.04 -11.22 17.32
C ALA A 268 -7.94 -12.22 16.59
N ALA A 269 -7.49 -13.45 16.39
CA ALA A 269 -8.11 -14.46 15.52
C ALA A 269 -9.57 -14.81 15.89
N ASN A 270 -9.97 -14.69 17.15
CA ASN A 270 -11.30 -15.06 17.65
C ASN A 270 -12.17 -13.87 18.07
N ILE A 271 -11.75 -12.63 17.76
CA ILE A 271 -12.50 -11.41 18.12
C ILE A 271 -13.80 -11.32 17.33
N PHE A 272 -13.74 -11.54 16.01
CA PHE A 272 -14.94 -11.58 15.19
C PHE A 272 -15.62 -12.94 15.29
N GLN A 273 -16.94 -12.89 15.49
CA GLN A 273 -17.84 -14.03 15.51
C GLN A 273 -18.91 -13.84 14.42
N PRO A 274 -19.63 -14.90 14.01
CA PRO A 274 -20.71 -14.78 13.03
C PRO A 274 -21.65 -13.62 13.33
N GLY A 275 -21.88 -12.74 12.32
CA GLY A 275 -22.73 -11.54 12.43
C GLY A 275 -21.99 -10.27 12.85
N ASN A 276 -20.75 -10.31 13.32
CA ASN A 276 -20.03 -9.10 13.74
C ASN A 276 -19.51 -8.26 12.56
N HIS A 277 -19.12 -8.90 11.47
CA HIS A 277 -18.62 -8.25 10.27
C HIS A 277 -18.89 -9.09 9.04
N GLY A 278 -18.87 -8.45 7.84
CA GLY A 278 -19.12 -9.15 6.59
C GLY A 278 -18.98 -8.22 5.39
N THR A 279 -18.98 -8.82 4.21
CA THR A 279 -18.90 -8.13 2.91
C THR A 279 -19.60 -8.97 1.86
N THR A 280 -20.24 -8.34 0.87
CA THR A 280 -20.91 -9.06 -0.22
C THR A 280 -19.89 -9.66 -1.20
N PHE A 281 -18.93 -8.89 -1.62
CA PHE A 281 -17.97 -9.29 -2.68
C PHE A 281 -16.65 -9.84 -2.16
N GLY A 282 -16.30 -9.58 -0.90
CA GLY A 282 -15.04 -10.04 -0.35
C GLY A 282 -14.95 -11.56 -0.29
N GLY A 283 -13.81 -12.10 -0.71
CA GLY A 283 -13.59 -13.53 -0.79
C GLY A 283 -14.21 -14.21 -2.02
N ASN A 284 -14.63 -13.46 -3.05
CA ASN A 284 -15.20 -14.05 -4.26
C ASN A 284 -14.18 -14.93 -5.00
N PRO A 285 -14.65 -15.96 -5.74
CA PRO A 285 -13.79 -16.94 -6.41
C PRO A 285 -12.75 -16.31 -7.36
N LEU A 286 -13.09 -15.26 -8.10
CA LEU A 286 -12.16 -14.62 -9.04
C LEU A 286 -11.02 -13.90 -8.31
N ALA A 287 -11.33 -13.16 -7.24
CA ALA A 287 -10.33 -12.48 -6.42
C ALA A 287 -9.44 -13.49 -5.69
N MET A 288 -10.00 -14.58 -5.18
CA MET A 288 -9.22 -15.66 -4.55
C MET A 288 -8.24 -16.29 -5.54
N ARG A 289 -8.70 -16.58 -6.76
CA ARG A 289 -7.82 -17.09 -7.82
C ARG A 289 -6.68 -16.13 -8.14
N ALA A 290 -6.97 -14.83 -8.21
CA ALA A 290 -5.94 -13.81 -8.44
C ALA A 290 -4.87 -13.82 -7.33
N GLY A 291 -5.29 -13.84 -6.06
CA GLY A 291 -4.36 -13.88 -4.93
C GLY A 291 -3.49 -15.14 -4.90
N ILE A 292 -4.10 -16.31 -5.12
CA ILE A 292 -3.40 -17.60 -5.17
C ILE A 292 -2.33 -17.59 -6.27
N GLU A 293 -2.71 -17.19 -7.49
CA GLU A 293 -1.78 -17.18 -8.63
C GLU A 293 -0.70 -16.11 -8.47
N THR A 294 -1.04 -14.96 -7.91
CA THR A 294 -0.05 -13.90 -7.65
C THR A 294 1.05 -14.42 -6.72
N ILE A 295 0.69 -15.04 -5.59
CA ILE A 295 1.67 -15.60 -4.66
C ILE A 295 2.49 -16.73 -5.32
N ARG A 296 1.82 -17.66 -6.02
CA ARG A 296 2.49 -18.76 -6.72
C ARG A 296 3.52 -18.26 -7.72
N ILE A 297 3.16 -17.29 -8.55
CA ILE A 297 4.08 -16.71 -9.55
C ILE A 297 5.24 -16.00 -8.87
N MET A 298 4.99 -15.24 -7.80
CA MET A 298 6.03 -14.56 -7.04
C MET A 298 7.06 -15.53 -6.46
N GLU A 299 6.62 -16.71 -5.98
CA GLU A 299 7.50 -17.76 -5.48
C GLU A 299 8.30 -18.40 -6.62
N GLU A 300 7.63 -18.82 -7.70
CA GLU A 300 8.26 -19.47 -8.85
C GLU A 300 9.32 -18.60 -9.55
N GLU A 301 9.08 -17.28 -9.60
CA GLU A 301 9.96 -16.34 -10.29
C GLU A 301 10.94 -15.64 -9.33
N GLY A 302 10.91 -15.98 -8.04
CA GLY A 302 11.84 -15.44 -7.03
C GLY A 302 11.74 -13.92 -6.84
N LEU A 303 10.52 -13.36 -6.97
CA LEU A 303 10.31 -11.91 -7.06
C LEU A 303 10.66 -11.15 -5.78
N LEU A 304 10.72 -11.79 -4.61
CA LEU A 304 11.14 -11.13 -3.37
C LEU A 304 12.63 -10.73 -3.44
N ALA A 305 13.48 -11.70 -3.76
CA ALA A 305 14.92 -11.45 -3.90
C ALA A 305 15.19 -10.48 -5.06
N HIS A 306 14.43 -10.61 -6.16
CA HIS A 306 14.51 -9.70 -7.29
C HIS A 306 14.15 -8.26 -6.90
N ALA A 307 13.05 -8.06 -6.17
CA ALA A 307 12.62 -6.73 -5.69
C ALA A 307 13.65 -6.09 -4.75
N ALA A 308 14.27 -6.86 -3.85
CA ALA A 308 15.36 -6.38 -3.01
C ALA A 308 16.54 -5.90 -3.87
N LYS A 309 17.03 -6.78 -4.76
CA LYS A 309 18.17 -6.50 -5.65
C LYS A 309 17.92 -5.29 -6.57
N MET A 310 16.77 -5.23 -7.22
CA MET A 310 16.42 -4.13 -8.11
C MET A 310 16.19 -2.82 -7.34
N GLY A 311 15.65 -2.90 -6.13
CA GLY A 311 15.50 -1.75 -5.25
C GLY A 311 16.85 -1.14 -4.83
N ASP A 312 17.83 -1.98 -4.47
CA ASP A 312 19.20 -1.54 -4.15
C ASP A 312 19.86 -0.90 -5.38
N TYR A 313 19.75 -1.56 -6.54
CA TYR A 313 20.25 -1.03 -7.80
C TYR A 313 19.65 0.33 -8.13
N PHE A 314 18.33 0.47 -8.02
CA PHE A 314 17.62 1.72 -8.34
C PHE A 314 18.04 2.85 -7.42
N ARG A 315 18.08 2.62 -6.09
CA ARG A 315 18.55 3.65 -5.14
C ARG A 315 20.00 4.04 -5.36
N ALA A 316 20.87 3.08 -5.68
CA ALA A 316 22.26 3.35 -5.99
C ALA A 316 22.42 4.22 -7.26
N ALA A 317 21.65 3.91 -8.32
CA ALA A 317 21.64 4.68 -9.57
C ALA A 317 21.13 6.12 -9.36
N LEU A 318 20.03 6.29 -8.59
CA LEU A 318 19.51 7.60 -8.22
C LEU A 318 20.51 8.43 -7.40
N ASN A 319 21.13 7.83 -6.37
CA ASN A 319 22.14 8.49 -5.56
C ASN A 319 23.35 8.94 -6.39
N LYS A 320 23.80 8.09 -7.32
CA LYS A 320 24.88 8.43 -8.24
C LYS A 320 24.50 9.59 -9.16
N ALA A 321 23.31 9.56 -9.74
CA ALA A 321 22.86 10.55 -10.72
C ALA A 321 22.57 11.93 -10.11
N LEU A 322 22.14 11.98 -8.84
CA LEU A 322 21.82 13.22 -8.12
C LEU A 322 22.91 13.62 -7.10
N ALA A 323 24.08 12.97 -7.13
CA ALA A 323 25.17 13.26 -6.20
C ALA A 323 25.59 14.75 -6.27
N GLY A 324 25.69 15.41 -5.11
CA GLY A 324 26.09 16.82 -5.01
C GLY A 324 25.02 17.83 -5.42
N ASN A 325 23.82 17.42 -5.79
CA ASN A 325 22.72 18.35 -6.10
C ASN A 325 22.08 18.88 -4.82
N SER A 326 22.23 20.18 -4.57
CA SER A 326 21.69 20.84 -3.36
C SER A 326 20.15 20.87 -3.29
N GLY A 327 19.48 20.59 -4.40
CA GLY A 327 18.02 20.48 -4.46
C GLY A 327 17.50 19.09 -4.06
N LEU A 328 18.37 18.09 -3.91
CA LEU A 328 18.04 16.79 -3.37
C LEU A 328 18.09 16.86 -1.85
N LYS A 329 16.99 16.48 -1.19
CA LYS A 329 16.95 16.35 0.26
C LYS A 329 17.33 14.94 0.70
N GLU A 330 16.69 13.91 0.13
CA GLU A 330 16.92 12.52 0.50
C GLU A 330 16.42 11.55 -0.59
N ILE A 331 17.09 10.40 -0.73
CA ILE A 331 16.57 9.21 -1.42
C ILE A 331 16.38 8.11 -0.38
N ARG A 332 15.15 7.61 -0.21
CA ARG A 332 14.79 6.65 0.82
C ARG A 332 13.83 5.58 0.32
N GLY A 333 13.56 4.59 1.16
CA GLY A 333 12.66 3.49 0.87
C GLY A 333 13.30 2.12 1.07
N GLN A 334 12.57 1.07 0.73
CA GLN A 334 13.00 -0.33 0.88
C GLN A 334 12.51 -1.14 -0.32
N GLY A 335 13.38 -2.02 -0.88
CA GLY A 335 13.03 -2.75 -2.08
C GLY A 335 12.59 -1.81 -3.21
N LEU A 336 11.49 -2.13 -3.87
CA LEU A 336 10.89 -1.33 -4.95
C LEU A 336 9.80 -0.34 -4.45
N MET A 337 9.92 0.16 -3.24
CA MET A 337 9.16 1.30 -2.73
C MET A 337 10.13 2.45 -2.49
N ILE A 338 10.22 3.39 -3.43
CA ILE A 338 11.28 4.40 -3.51
C ILE A 338 10.70 5.80 -3.50
N GLY A 339 11.25 6.66 -2.64
CA GLY A 339 10.98 8.09 -2.57
C GLY A 339 12.22 8.92 -2.83
N VAL A 340 12.10 9.93 -3.69
CA VAL A 340 13.13 10.96 -3.92
C VAL A 340 12.55 12.28 -3.45
N GLU A 341 13.01 12.78 -2.30
CA GLU A 341 12.53 14.05 -1.73
C GLU A 341 13.38 15.21 -2.21
N LEU A 342 12.72 16.21 -2.78
CA LEU A 342 13.32 17.44 -3.24
C LEU A 342 13.09 18.58 -2.22
N THR A 343 13.90 19.63 -2.32
CA THR A 343 13.81 20.81 -1.44
C THR A 343 12.65 21.75 -1.80
N LYS A 344 11.99 21.52 -2.96
CA LYS A 344 10.82 22.30 -3.41
C LYS A 344 9.70 21.42 -3.96
N PRO A 345 8.47 21.91 -4.06
CA PRO A 345 7.35 21.19 -4.68
C PRO A 345 7.70 20.71 -6.09
N CYS A 346 7.25 19.49 -6.42
CA CYS A 346 7.61 18.83 -7.68
C CYS A 346 6.44 18.12 -8.38
N SER A 347 5.19 18.46 -8.07
CA SER A 347 3.99 17.80 -8.61
C SER A 347 3.92 17.86 -10.14
N GLU A 348 4.45 18.90 -10.76
CA GLU A 348 4.51 19.05 -12.23
C GLU A 348 5.38 17.98 -12.92
N LEU A 349 6.30 17.33 -12.22
CA LEU A 349 7.08 16.21 -12.76
C LEU A 349 6.19 15.05 -13.21
N THR A 350 4.99 14.88 -12.65
CA THR A 350 4.05 13.85 -13.10
C THR A 350 3.66 14.04 -14.58
N VAL A 351 3.40 15.28 -14.99
CA VAL A 351 3.05 15.61 -16.38
C VAL A 351 4.31 15.61 -17.26
N ARG A 352 5.38 16.27 -16.82
CA ARG A 352 6.65 16.34 -17.59
C ARG A 352 7.23 14.95 -17.89
N CYS A 353 7.17 14.02 -16.93
CA CYS A 353 7.60 12.64 -17.12
C CYS A 353 6.67 11.89 -18.08
N ALA A 354 5.35 12.04 -17.97
CA ALA A 354 4.40 11.42 -18.86
C ALA A 354 4.60 11.89 -20.33
N GLU A 355 4.89 13.15 -20.56
CA GLU A 355 5.25 13.68 -21.89
C GLU A 355 6.50 12.98 -22.47
N LYS A 356 7.41 12.51 -21.62
CA LYS A 356 8.63 11.78 -22.00
C LYS A 356 8.48 10.25 -21.96
N GLY A 357 7.27 9.72 -21.70
CA GLY A 357 7.01 8.28 -21.69
C GLY A 357 7.31 7.59 -20.36
N LEU A 358 7.30 8.31 -19.23
CA LEU A 358 7.51 7.76 -17.89
C LEU A 358 6.32 8.10 -16.98
N LEU A 359 5.73 7.10 -16.31
CA LEU A 359 4.67 7.29 -15.32
C LEU A 359 5.22 7.19 -13.91
N ILE A 360 5.08 8.27 -13.14
CA ILE A 360 5.45 8.38 -11.73
C ILE A 360 4.31 9.03 -10.93
N SER A 361 4.43 9.09 -9.61
CA SER A 361 3.60 9.97 -8.79
C SER A 361 4.45 10.88 -7.90
N VAL A 362 3.86 12.00 -7.49
CA VAL A 362 4.40 12.86 -6.45
C VAL A 362 3.46 12.82 -5.25
N THR A 363 4.02 12.64 -4.06
CA THR A 363 3.30 12.61 -2.79
C THR A 363 3.95 13.57 -1.81
N ALA A 364 3.20 14.02 -0.80
CA ALA A 364 3.66 15.02 0.18
C ALA A 364 4.29 16.27 -0.50
N ASP A 365 3.76 16.69 -1.64
CA ASP A 365 4.14 17.86 -2.44
C ASP A 365 5.58 17.81 -3.03
N THR A 366 6.53 17.20 -2.34
CA THR A 366 7.98 17.26 -2.64
C THR A 366 8.63 15.91 -2.92
N VAL A 367 7.88 14.79 -2.83
CA VAL A 367 8.46 13.44 -2.93
C VAL A 367 8.02 12.75 -4.20
N ILE A 368 8.96 12.49 -5.10
CA ILE A 368 8.75 11.61 -6.25
C ILE A 368 8.68 10.19 -5.72
N ARG A 369 7.53 9.53 -5.91
CA ARG A 369 7.33 8.14 -5.51
C ARG A 369 7.35 7.23 -6.73
N MET A 370 8.15 6.17 -6.64
CA MET A 370 8.21 5.09 -7.61
C MET A 370 7.95 3.75 -6.93
N VAL A 371 6.96 3.02 -7.44
CA VAL A 371 6.52 1.71 -6.96
C VAL A 371 6.22 0.79 -8.17
N PRO A 372 7.22 0.56 -9.03
CA PRO A 372 7.05 -0.21 -10.27
C PRO A 372 6.62 -1.65 -9.99
N PRO A 373 6.17 -2.42 -11.01
CA PRO A 373 5.99 -3.85 -10.90
C PRO A 373 7.27 -4.55 -10.39
N LEU A 374 7.12 -5.64 -9.63
CA LEU A 374 8.28 -6.34 -9.03
C LEU A 374 9.16 -7.04 -10.07
N ILE A 375 8.66 -7.21 -11.28
CA ILE A 375 9.38 -7.81 -12.42
C ILE A 375 10.30 -6.83 -13.16
N ILE A 376 10.39 -5.58 -12.72
CA ILE A 376 11.19 -4.55 -13.38
C ILE A 376 12.66 -4.97 -13.54
N THR A 377 13.24 -4.70 -14.70
CA THR A 377 14.61 -5.04 -15.02
C THR A 377 15.58 -3.87 -14.78
N ALA A 378 16.88 -4.15 -14.69
CA ALA A 378 17.91 -3.12 -14.59
C ALA A 378 17.89 -2.15 -15.80
N ALA A 379 17.67 -2.67 -17.01
CA ALA A 379 17.57 -1.85 -18.22
C ALA A 379 16.38 -0.87 -18.17
N GLU A 380 15.23 -1.30 -17.65
CA GLU A 380 14.07 -0.43 -17.46
C GLU A 380 14.31 0.60 -16.36
N ILE A 381 15.06 0.25 -15.30
CA ILE A 381 15.49 1.21 -14.28
C ILE A 381 16.42 2.26 -14.89
N ASP A 382 17.37 1.85 -15.72
CA ASP A 382 18.29 2.78 -16.41
C ASP A 382 17.51 3.73 -17.34
N GLU A 383 16.47 3.23 -18.03
CA GLU A 383 15.59 4.06 -18.85
C GLU A 383 14.84 5.08 -17.98
N ILE A 384 14.25 4.65 -16.82
CA ILE A 384 13.61 5.56 -15.88
C ILE A 384 14.57 6.67 -15.44
N ILE A 385 15.81 6.31 -15.07
CA ILE A 385 16.85 7.27 -14.66
C ILE A 385 17.14 8.25 -15.79
N SER A 386 17.29 7.77 -17.03
CA SER A 386 17.61 8.60 -18.19
C SER A 386 16.54 9.65 -18.51
N ILE A 387 15.28 9.34 -18.20
CA ILE A 387 14.15 10.27 -18.41
C ILE A 387 13.97 11.20 -17.19
N LEU A 388 14.00 10.64 -15.98
CA LEU A 388 13.67 11.36 -14.75
C LEU A 388 14.73 12.41 -14.38
N ILE A 389 16.02 12.04 -14.44
CA ILE A 389 17.08 12.88 -13.90
C ILE A 389 17.21 14.23 -14.61
N PRO A 390 17.20 14.32 -15.96
CA PRO A 390 17.23 15.62 -16.64
C PRO A 390 16.05 16.52 -16.23
N LEU A 391 14.84 15.95 -16.05
CA LEU A 391 13.65 16.71 -15.66
C LEU A 391 13.74 17.21 -14.21
N VAL A 392 14.30 16.42 -13.30
CA VAL A 392 14.56 16.82 -11.90
C VAL A 392 15.59 17.96 -11.87
N ILE A 393 16.70 17.83 -12.60
CA ILE A 393 17.74 18.88 -12.66
C ILE A 393 17.17 20.17 -13.23
N GLN A 394 16.41 20.08 -14.34
CA GLN A 394 15.73 21.22 -14.94
C GLN A 394 14.81 21.91 -13.93
N LEU A 395 13.91 21.13 -13.27
CA LEU A 395 13.01 21.66 -12.25
C LEU A 395 13.78 22.39 -11.15
N LEU A 396 14.86 21.79 -10.64
CA LEU A 396 15.64 22.37 -9.55
C LEU A 396 16.38 23.67 -9.95
N ALA A 397 16.72 23.82 -11.21
CA ALA A 397 17.34 25.04 -11.76
C ALA A 397 16.36 26.18 -12.02
N GLU A 398 15.06 25.91 -12.15
CA GLU A 398 14.02 26.92 -12.35
C GLU A 398 13.90 27.78 -11.08
N LYS A 399 13.92 29.10 -11.24
CA LYS A 399 13.66 30.03 -10.12
C LYS A 399 12.22 29.87 -9.62
N ALA A 400 12.04 29.93 -8.31
CA ALA A 400 10.73 29.88 -7.67
C ALA A 400 9.87 31.08 -8.07
#